data_0951ebf629a8060981a228289416bd1d
#
_entry.id   0951ebf629a8060981a228289416bd1d
#
_cell.length_a   1.000
_cell.length_b   1.000
_cell.length_c   1.000
_cell.angle_alpha   90.00
_cell.angle_beta   90.00
_cell.angle_gamma   90.00
#
_symmetry.space_group_name_H-M   'P 1'
#
loop_
_entity.id
_entity.type
_entity.pdbx_description
1 polymer ?
#
loop_
_entity_poly.entity_id
_entity_poly.type
_entity_poly.pdbx_seq_one_letter_code
_entity_poly.pdbx_strand_id
1 'polypeptide(L)'
;MSGHYQPDEKKILPHNNLKQAASLMAIAGLMDPQQACDEVVSVGGGKGFSTFYGYYMLEALAKAGEYEKAIDIINTFWGAMLDLGATTFWEDFNLDWIPNAAPIDEPVPAGKKDIHGDFGAYCYPGFRHSLCHGWSSGPTTWLSDHVLGIKIVNVERKQISIEPHLGKLEWAKGTYPTPWGVIEVSHEKKADGKIATKVKLPKGVKQI
;
A
#
# COMPACT_ATOMS: atom_id res chain seq x y z
N MET A 1 9.24 -13.44 -26.29
CA MET A 1 10.67 -13.74 -26.05
C MET A 1 10.76 -14.15 -24.59
N SER A 2 11.01 -15.44 -24.31
CA SER A 2 11.24 -15.95 -22.98
C SER A 2 12.68 -15.64 -22.61
N GLY A 3 12.89 -14.57 -21.85
CA GLY A 3 14.19 -14.31 -21.23
C GLY A 3 14.46 -15.38 -20.18
N HIS A 4 15.42 -16.26 -20.42
CA HIS A 4 15.92 -17.14 -19.39
C HIS A 4 16.67 -16.32 -18.37
N TYR A 5 16.09 -16.21 -17.19
CA TYR A 5 16.75 -15.64 -16.02
C TYR A 5 17.71 -16.69 -15.46
N GLN A 6 19.00 -16.42 -15.48
CA GLN A 6 19.99 -17.18 -14.71
C GLN A 6 20.37 -16.35 -13.47
N PRO A 7 20.09 -16.83 -12.26
CA PRO A 7 20.52 -16.15 -11.06
C PRO A 7 22.04 -16.27 -10.94
N ASP A 8 22.74 -15.18 -11.09
CA ASP A 8 24.10 -15.08 -10.60
C ASP A 8 24.04 -14.86 -9.09
N GLU A 9 24.50 -15.82 -8.30
CA GLU A 9 24.32 -15.90 -6.85
C GLU A 9 24.89 -14.69 -6.06
N LYS A 10 25.46 -13.70 -6.70
CA LYS A 10 26.15 -12.58 -6.04
C LYS A 10 25.66 -11.18 -6.33
N LYS A 11 24.76 -10.97 -7.29
CA LYS A 11 24.21 -9.63 -7.59
C LYS A 11 22.91 -9.71 -8.39
N ILE A 12 21.81 -10.00 -7.74
CA ILE A 12 20.50 -9.68 -8.29
C ILE A 12 20.06 -8.35 -7.68
N LEU A 13 20.71 -7.28 -8.09
CA LEU A 13 20.13 -5.96 -7.95
C LEU A 13 19.34 -5.71 -9.22
N PRO A 14 18.02 -5.42 -9.11
CA PRO A 14 17.26 -4.98 -10.27
C PRO A 14 17.93 -3.70 -10.77
N HIS A 15 18.55 -3.76 -11.94
CA HIS A 15 19.01 -2.58 -12.62
C HIS A 15 17.81 -1.63 -12.79
N ASN A 16 17.99 -0.37 -12.43
CA ASN A 16 17.03 0.72 -12.54
C ASN A 16 15.94 0.82 -11.48
N ASN A 17 16.26 0.63 -10.19
CA ASN A 17 15.32 0.96 -9.10
C ASN A 17 13.91 0.40 -9.28
N LEU A 18 13.80 -0.78 -9.86
CA LEU A 18 12.52 -1.41 -10.09
C LEU A 18 12.00 -1.98 -8.77
N LYS A 19 11.47 -1.09 -7.92
CA LYS A 19 10.80 -1.47 -6.68
C LYS A 19 9.77 -2.57 -6.93
N GLN A 20 9.09 -2.55 -8.09
CA GLN A 20 8.15 -3.60 -8.51
C GLN A 20 8.82 -4.96 -8.59
N ALA A 21 9.97 -5.05 -9.27
CA ALA A 21 10.67 -6.32 -9.44
C ALA A 21 11.18 -6.86 -8.11
N ALA A 22 11.83 -6.03 -7.29
CA ALA A 22 12.33 -6.42 -5.97
C ALA A 22 11.19 -6.88 -5.06
N SER A 23 10.05 -6.18 -5.07
CA SER A 23 8.87 -6.54 -4.29
C SER A 23 8.29 -7.88 -4.69
N LEU A 24 8.12 -8.12 -6.00
CA LEU A 24 7.61 -9.39 -6.50
C LEU A 24 8.57 -10.55 -6.22
N MET A 25 9.88 -10.32 -6.32
CA MET A 25 10.90 -11.32 -5.96
C MET A 25 10.87 -11.65 -4.47
N ALA A 26 10.72 -10.66 -3.60
CA ALA A 26 10.60 -10.88 -2.16
C ALA A 26 9.31 -11.65 -1.81
N ILE A 27 8.19 -11.29 -2.45
CA ILE A 27 6.91 -11.99 -2.26
C ILE A 27 7.00 -13.44 -2.73
N ALA A 28 7.63 -13.69 -3.88
CA ALA A 28 7.82 -15.02 -4.45
C ALA A 28 8.88 -15.86 -3.70
N GLY A 29 9.61 -15.31 -2.73
CA GLY A 29 10.69 -16.00 -2.00
C GLY A 29 11.97 -16.17 -2.80
N LEU A 30 12.14 -15.40 -3.88
CA LEU A 30 13.36 -15.39 -4.74
C LEU A 30 14.41 -14.39 -4.26
N MET A 31 14.05 -13.51 -3.35
CA MET A 31 14.92 -12.53 -2.70
C MET A 31 14.55 -12.44 -1.23
N ASP A 32 15.52 -12.26 -0.35
CA ASP A 32 15.26 -12.01 1.07
C ASP A 32 14.43 -10.73 1.24
N PRO A 33 13.30 -10.75 1.98
CA PRO A 33 12.44 -9.58 2.12
C PRO A 33 13.11 -8.38 2.77
N GLN A 34 14.00 -8.62 3.77
CA GLN A 34 14.73 -7.54 4.43
C GLN A 34 15.73 -6.90 3.47
N GLN A 35 16.47 -7.73 2.71
CA GLN A 35 17.38 -7.24 1.68
C GLN A 35 16.63 -6.42 0.62
N ALA A 36 15.50 -6.94 0.10
CA ALA A 36 14.68 -6.21 -0.88
C ALA A 36 14.21 -4.85 -0.33
N CYS A 37 13.82 -4.83 0.95
CA CYS A 37 13.39 -3.61 1.62
C CYS A 37 14.54 -2.59 1.71
N ASP A 38 15.68 -2.99 2.29
CA ASP A 38 16.77 -2.07 2.62
C ASP A 38 17.51 -1.54 1.39
N GLU A 39 17.67 -2.37 0.37
CA GLU A 39 18.46 -2.03 -0.82
C GLU A 39 17.62 -1.35 -1.92
N VAL A 40 16.28 -1.60 -1.96
CA VAL A 40 15.46 -1.16 -3.10
C VAL A 40 14.11 -0.56 -2.68
N VAL A 41 13.24 -1.31 -1.99
CA VAL A 41 11.82 -0.95 -1.88
C VAL A 41 11.62 0.29 -1.01
N SER A 42 12.33 0.41 0.11
CA SER A 42 12.22 1.56 1.01
C SER A 42 13.08 2.76 0.60
N VAL A 43 14.03 2.57 -0.32
CA VAL A 43 14.98 3.62 -0.73
C VAL A 43 14.22 4.80 -1.35
N GLY A 44 14.42 6.01 -0.80
CA GLY A 44 13.73 7.22 -1.25
C GLY A 44 12.23 7.27 -0.87
N GLY A 45 11.78 6.43 0.07
CA GLY A 45 10.41 6.41 0.56
C GLY A 45 9.39 6.15 -0.54
N GLY A 46 8.36 7.02 -0.64
CA GLY A 46 7.31 6.91 -1.64
C GLY A 46 7.74 7.18 -3.09
N LYS A 47 8.95 7.71 -3.33
CA LYS A 47 9.46 7.88 -4.71
C LYS A 47 9.61 6.53 -5.41
N GLY A 48 9.17 6.45 -6.66
CA GLY A 48 9.17 5.24 -7.46
C GLY A 48 8.08 4.23 -7.08
N PHE A 49 7.19 4.58 -6.16
CA PHE A 49 5.92 3.87 -5.99
C PHE A 49 5.03 4.14 -7.20
N SER A 50 4.14 3.21 -7.48
CA SER A 50 3.10 3.36 -8.48
C SER A 50 1.75 2.96 -7.91
N THR A 51 0.70 3.43 -8.52
CA THR A 51 -0.66 3.21 -8.05
C THR A 51 -1.04 1.74 -8.05
N PHE A 52 -0.68 0.99 -9.09
CA PHE A 52 -0.99 -0.45 -9.21
C PHE A 52 -0.01 -1.32 -8.41
N TYR A 53 1.30 -1.23 -8.70
CA TYR A 53 2.30 -2.08 -8.04
C TYR A 53 2.56 -1.66 -6.58
N GLY A 54 2.08 -0.49 -6.17
CA GLY A 54 2.22 -0.02 -4.79
C GLY A 54 1.68 -0.99 -3.76
N TYR A 55 0.60 -1.72 -4.05
CA TYR A 55 0.11 -2.80 -3.18
C TYR A 55 1.18 -3.86 -2.92
N TYR A 56 1.80 -4.38 -3.97
CA TYR A 56 2.84 -5.41 -3.86
C TYR A 56 4.11 -4.88 -3.17
N MET A 57 4.42 -3.60 -3.35
CA MET A 57 5.54 -2.97 -2.64
C MET A 57 5.26 -2.87 -1.14
N LEU A 58 4.02 -2.52 -0.74
CA LEU A 58 3.60 -2.52 0.65
C LEU A 58 3.59 -3.93 1.25
N GLU A 59 3.17 -4.96 0.48
CA GLU A 59 3.23 -6.36 0.90
C GLU A 59 4.67 -6.85 1.12
N ALA A 60 5.62 -6.44 0.27
CA ALA A 60 7.02 -6.75 0.45
C ALA A 60 7.59 -6.14 1.74
N LEU A 61 7.21 -4.89 2.06
CA LEU A 61 7.56 -4.24 3.32
C LEU A 61 6.95 -4.97 4.52
N ALA A 62 5.68 -5.37 4.45
CA ALA A 62 5.03 -6.15 5.51
C ALA A 62 5.74 -7.50 5.72
N LYS A 63 6.15 -8.16 4.63
CA LYS A 63 6.90 -9.42 4.69
C LYS A 63 8.29 -9.27 5.34
N ALA A 64 8.90 -8.10 5.23
CA ALA A 64 10.11 -7.71 5.95
C ALA A 64 9.84 -7.24 7.40
N GLY A 65 8.58 -7.16 7.85
CA GLY A 65 8.22 -6.62 9.16
C GLY A 65 8.26 -5.09 9.25
N GLU A 66 8.42 -4.40 8.13
CA GLU A 66 8.64 -2.95 8.05
C GLU A 66 7.33 -2.18 7.93
N TYR A 67 6.39 -2.47 8.84
CA TYR A 67 5.03 -1.88 8.84
C TYR A 67 5.04 -0.37 9.00
N GLU A 68 5.95 0.18 9.82
CA GLU A 68 6.07 1.62 10.01
C GLU A 68 6.49 2.34 8.73
N LYS A 69 7.49 1.80 8.00
CA LYS A 69 7.89 2.32 6.69
C LYS A 69 6.75 2.27 5.69
N ALA A 70 5.97 1.20 5.69
CA ALA A 70 4.81 1.05 4.81
C ALA A 70 3.74 2.11 5.10
N ILE A 71 3.42 2.37 6.37
CA ILE A 71 2.48 3.43 6.80
C ILE A 71 3.00 4.81 6.38
N ASP A 72 4.27 5.10 6.59
CA ASP A 72 4.89 6.37 6.18
C ASP A 72 4.82 6.56 4.65
N ILE A 73 4.97 5.47 3.87
CA ILE A 73 4.84 5.52 2.41
C ILE A 73 3.39 5.74 1.99
N ILE A 74 2.42 5.09 2.64
CA ILE A 74 0.99 5.34 2.39
C ILE A 74 0.66 6.82 2.63
N ASN A 75 1.11 7.38 3.75
CA ASN A 75 0.91 8.79 4.07
C ASN A 75 1.57 9.72 3.04
N THR A 76 2.77 9.37 2.57
CA THR A 76 3.51 10.21 1.63
C THR A 76 2.93 10.10 0.22
N PHE A 77 2.69 8.90 -0.29
CA PHE A 77 2.30 8.70 -1.69
C PHE A 77 0.80 8.90 -1.91
N TRP A 78 -0.06 8.17 -1.19
CA TRP A 78 -1.52 8.33 -1.32
C TRP A 78 -2.03 9.56 -0.58
N GLY A 79 -1.38 9.95 0.53
CA GLY A 79 -1.67 11.20 1.22
C GLY A 79 -1.48 12.41 0.33
N ALA A 80 -0.43 12.43 -0.50
CA ALA A 80 -0.22 13.51 -1.47
C ALA A 80 -1.32 13.62 -2.53
N MET A 81 -2.00 12.52 -2.90
CA MET A 81 -3.21 12.61 -3.72
C MET A 81 -4.33 13.35 -2.98
N LEU A 82 -4.52 13.07 -1.68
CA LEU A 82 -5.51 13.77 -0.85
C LEU A 82 -5.19 15.26 -0.74
N ASP A 83 -3.92 15.63 -0.57
CA ASP A 83 -3.47 17.01 -0.52
C ASP A 83 -3.70 17.76 -1.85
N LEU A 84 -3.77 17.05 -2.96
CA LEU A 84 -4.13 17.54 -4.29
C LEU A 84 -5.63 17.44 -4.59
N GLY A 85 -6.47 17.19 -3.58
CA GLY A 85 -7.93 17.21 -3.69
C GLY A 85 -8.56 15.87 -4.10
N ALA A 86 -7.83 14.74 -4.04
CA ALA A 86 -8.39 13.44 -4.40
C ALA A 86 -9.52 13.04 -3.47
N THR A 87 -10.65 12.63 -4.06
CA THR A 87 -11.80 12.00 -3.37
C THR A 87 -11.93 10.52 -3.70
N THR A 88 -11.14 10.05 -4.66
CA THR A 88 -11.09 8.67 -5.16
C THR A 88 -9.64 8.30 -5.44
N PHE A 89 -9.38 7.01 -5.69
CA PHE A 89 -8.06 6.54 -6.10
C PHE A 89 -7.81 6.86 -7.58
N TRP A 90 -6.65 7.45 -7.88
CA TRP A 90 -6.26 7.82 -9.23
C TRP A 90 -5.59 6.66 -9.98
N GLU A 91 -5.75 6.65 -11.31
CA GLU A 91 -5.12 5.64 -12.18
C GLU A 91 -3.61 5.66 -12.10
N ASP A 92 -3.03 6.87 -12.09
CA ASP A 92 -1.60 7.10 -12.03
C ASP A 92 -1.25 8.27 -11.12
N PHE A 93 -0.08 8.22 -10.52
CA PHE A 93 0.47 9.28 -9.69
C PHE A 93 1.98 9.14 -9.53
N ASN A 94 2.66 10.28 -9.45
CA ASN A 94 4.08 10.34 -9.14
C ASN A 94 4.35 11.55 -8.24
N LEU A 95 5.11 11.36 -7.17
CA LEU A 95 5.47 12.44 -6.24
C LEU A 95 6.24 13.59 -6.94
N ASP A 96 6.93 13.31 -8.04
CA ASP A 96 7.64 14.33 -8.81
C ASP A 96 6.70 15.29 -9.57
N TRP A 97 5.39 15.01 -9.62
CA TRP A 97 4.40 15.91 -10.20
C TRP A 97 4.01 17.06 -9.26
N ILE A 98 4.08 16.82 -7.94
CA ILE A 98 3.58 17.73 -6.89
C ILE A 98 4.04 19.18 -7.08
N PRO A 99 5.34 19.49 -7.36
CA PRO A 99 5.78 20.87 -7.47
C PRO A 99 5.07 21.68 -8.57
N ASN A 100 4.57 20.99 -9.62
CA ASN A 100 3.93 21.62 -10.77
C ASN A 100 2.43 21.33 -10.88
N ALA A 101 1.89 20.43 -10.08
CA ALA A 101 0.48 20.04 -10.11
C ALA A 101 -0.41 21.13 -9.50
N ALA A 102 -1.59 21.31 -10.07
CA ALA A 102 -2.70 22.04 -9.45
C ALA A 102 -3.60 21.05 -8.68
N PRO A 103 -4.21 21.45 -7.54
CA PRO A 103 -5.29 20.68 -6.95
C PRO A 103 -6.44 20.45 -7.94
N ILE A 104 -7.10 19.29 -7.86
CA ILE A 104 -8.15 18.92 -8.84
C ILE A 104 -9.49 19.62 -8.59
N ASP A 105 -9.69 20.20 -7.43
CA ASP A 105 -10.90 20.90 -6.98
C ASP A 105 -10.84 22.41 -7.22
N GLU A 106 -9.77 22.92 -7.82
CA GLU A 106 -9.57 24.32 -8.13
C GLU A 106 -9.29 24.53 -9.64
N PRO A 107 -9.61 25.72 -10.20
CA PRO A 107 -9.14 26.07 -11.54
C PRO A 107 -7.63 26.04 -11.62
N VAL A 108 -7.07 25.46 -12.69
CA VAL A 108 -5.61 25.32 -12.87
C VAL A 108 -4.96 26.71 -12.94
N PRO A 109 -4.11 27.10 -11.97
CA PRO A 109 -3.42 28.40 -12.00
C PRO A 109 -2.42 28.49 -13.14
N ALA A 110 -2.11 29.72 -13.58
CA ALA A 110 -1.08 29.94 -14.57
C ALA A 110 0.28 29.37 -14.13
N GLY A 111 0.90 28.58 -15.00
CA GLY A 111 2.18 27.91 -14.73
C GLY A 111 2.08 26.59 -14.00
N LYS A 112 0.89 26.14 -13.60
CA LYS A 112 0.63 24.80 -13.06
C LYS A 112 0.06 23.88 -14.14
N LYS A 113 0.05 22.59 -13.84
CA LYS A 113 -0.45 21.52 -14.71
C LYS A 113 -1.70 20.89 -14.14
N ASP A 114 -2.62 20.52 -15.02
CA ASP A 114 -3.82 19.74 -14.69
C ASP A 114 -3.41 18.28 -14.39
N ILE A 115 -3.70 17.82 -13.21
CA ILE A 115 -3.45 16.43 -12.81
C ILE A 115 -4.12 15.45 -13.74
N HIS A 116 -5.33 15.77 -14.20
CA HIS A 116 -6.13 14.87 -15.04
C HIS A 116 -5.61 14.83 -16.50
N GLY A 117 -5.20 15.96 -17.06
CA GLY A 117 -4.93 16.10 -18.50
C GLY A 117 -3.46 16.15 -18.88
N ASP A 118 -2.58 16.62 -17.99
CA ASP A 118 -1.18 16.88 -18.31
C ASP A 118 -0.21 15.80 -17.83
N PHE A 119 -0.71 14.87 -16.99
CA PHE A 119 0.06 13.77 -16.45
C PHE A 119 -0.57 12.42 -16.82
N GLY A 120 0.15 11.32 -16.66
CA GLY A 120 -0.39 9.97 -16.87
C GLY A 120 -0.62 9.58 -18.34
N ALA A 121 -0.11 10.33 -19.30
CA ALA A 121 -0.34 10.10 -20.75
C ALA A 121 0.44 8.90 -21.35
N TYR A 122 1.12 8.10 -20.56
CA TYR A 122 2.01 7.03 -21.03
C TYR A 122 1.29 5.84 -21.65
N CYS A 123 0.07 5.54 -21.23
CA CYS A 123 -0.69 4.40 -21.72
C CYS A 123 -1.52 4.75 -22.96
N TYR A 124 -2.11 5.95 -22.97
CA TYR A 124 -3.09 6.38 -23.96
C TYR A 124 -2.83 7.83 -24.37
N PRO A 125 -1.86 8.09 -25.26
CA PRO A 125 -1.54 9.46 -25.69
C PRO A 125 -2.79 10.20 -26.19
N GLY A 126 -3.03 11.40 -25.67
CA GLY A 126 -4.18 12.22 -26.00
C GLY A 126 -5.44 11.95 -25.17
N PHE A 127 -5.42 10.97 -24.30
CA PHE A 127 -6.49 10.72 -23.34
C PHE A 127 -6.09 11.17 -21.94
N ARG A 128 -7.07 11.59 -21.19
CA ARG A 128 -6.90 11.89 -19.77
C ARG A 128 -6.85 10.60 -18.96
N HIS A 129 -5.99 10.51 -17.95
CA HIS A 129 -6.03 9.36 -17.05
C HIS A 129 -7.21 9.45 -16.07
N SER A 130 -7.66 8.32 -15.57
CA SER A 130 -8.81 8.25 -14.67
C SER A 130 -8.48 8.78 -13.28
N LEU A 131 -9.33 9.64 -12.74
CA LEU A 131 -9.29 10.04 -11.33
C LEU A 131 -10.14 9.13 -10.43
N CYS A 132 -10.71 8.04 -10.97
CA CYS A 132 -11.45 7.03 -10.22
C CYS A 132 -11.08 5.64 -10.74
N HIS A 133 -9.99 5.06 -10.23
CA HIS A 133 -9.41 3.83 -10.75
C HIS A 133 -9.06 2.84 -9.63
N GLY A 134 -9.80 1.73 -9.58
CA GLY A 134 -9.75 0.77 -8.47
C GLY A 134 -8.39 0.09 -8.26
N TRP A 135 -7.53 -0.03 -9.27
CA TRP A 135 -6.23 -0.68 -9.10
C TRP A 135 -5.29 0.03 -8.11
N SER A 136 -5.57 1.30 -7.81
CA SER A 136 -4.81 2.12 -6.87
C SER A 136 -5.29 1.96 -5.41
N SER A 137 -6.34 1.18 -5.16
CA SER A 137 -6.97 1.04 -3.84
C SER A 137 -6.23 0.08 -2.89
N GLY A 138 -5.08 -0.45 -3.30
CA GLY A 138 -4.27 -1.39 -2.52
C GLY A 138 -4.02 -1.02 -1.04
N PRO A 139 -3.79 0.26 -0.69
CA PRO A 139 -3.64 0.66 0.72
C PRO A 139 -4.82 0.31 1.61
N THR A 140 -6.06 0.31 1.08
CA THR A 140 -7.25 -0.04 1.87
C THR A 140 -7.19 -1.49 2.34
N THR A 141 -6.84 -2.42 1.45
CA THR A 141 -6.65 -3.83 1.79
C THR A 141 -5.47 -3.99 2.75
N TRP A 142 -4.34 -3.36 2.43
CA TRP A 142 -3.14 -3.44 3.25
C TRP A 142 -3.37 -2.95 4.69
N LEU A 143 -4.08 -1.83 4.87
CA LEU A 143 -4.43 -1.30 6.19
C LEU A 143 -5.35 -2.25 6.96
N SER A 144 -6.28 -2.93 6.27
CA SER A 144 -7.15 -3.92 6.89
C SER A 144 -6.39 -5.18 7.32
N ASP A 145 -5.48 -5.66 6.48
CA ASP A 145 -4.76 -6.92 6.72
C ASP A 145 -3.61 -6.75 7.73
N HIS A 146 -3.00 -5.56 7.80
CA HIS A 146 -1.82 -5.34 8.63
C HIS A 146 -2.05 -4.36 9.79
N VAL A 147 -2.71 -3.20 9.57
CA VAL A 147 -2.93 -2.24 10.67
C VAL A 147 -4.10 -2.68 11.55
N LEU A 148 -5.23 -3.09 10.98
CA LEU A 148 -6.27 -3.79 11.72
C LEU A 148 -5.88 -5.23 12.03
N GLY A 149 -4.97 -5.81 11.23
CA GLY A 149 -4.37 -7.12 11.44
C GLY A 149 -5.33 -8.29 11.27
N ILE A 150 -6.43 -8.12 10.53
CA ILE A 150 -7.47 -9.13 10.39
C ILE A 150 -7.13 -10.08 9.24
N LYS A 151 -6.97 -11.37 9.54
CA LYS A 151 -6.70 -12.42 8.56
C LYS A 151 -7.70 -13.57 8.70
N ILE A 152 -8.27 -14.01 7.60
CA ILE A 152 -9.07 -15.24 7.55
C ILE A 152 -8.09 -16.42 7.44
N VAL A 153 -7.99 -17.20 8.51
CA VAL A 153 -7.07 -18.35 8.59
C VAL A 153 -7.71 -19.61 8.02
N ASN A 154 -8.99 -19.85 8.31
CA ASN A 154 -9.71 -21.00 7.80
C ASN A 154 -11.19 -20.65 7.57
N VAL A 155 -11.60 -20.74 6.30
CA VAL A 155 -12.97 -20.40 5.88
C VAL A 155 -13.99 -21.38 6.43
N GLU A 156 -13.72 -22.67 6.33
CA GLU A 156 -14.67 -23.74 6.73
C GLU A 156 -14.92 -23.74 8.24
N ARG A 157 -13.85 -23.52 9.03
CA ARG A 157 -13.92 -23.45 10.50
C ARG A 157 -14.28 -22.09 11.04
N LYS A 158 -14.44 -21.10 10.16
CA LYS A 158 -14.69 -19.69 10.50
C LYS A 158 -13.65 -19.14 11.47
N GLN A 159 -12.38 -19.42 11.19
CA GLN A 159 -11.26 -19.01 12.03
C GLN A 159 -10.55 -17.79 11.46
N ILE A 160 -10.26 -16.83 12.31
CA ILE A 160 -9.51 -15.63 12.00
C ILE A 160 -8.35 -15.45 12.99
N SER A 161 -7.32 -14.72 12.59
CA SER A 161 -6.33 -14.11 13.52
C SER A 161 -6.47 -12.59 13.49
N ILE A 162 -6.02 -11.95 14.57
CA ILE A 162 -5.98 -10.48 14.68
C ILE A 162 -4.61 -10.11 15.24
N GLU A 163 -3.76 -9.56 14.38
CA GLU A 163 -2.38 -9.20 14.68
C GLU A 163 -2.10 -7.77 14.19
N PRO A 164 -2.45 -6.73 14.99
CA PRO A 164 -2.33 -5.34 14.58
C PRO A 164 -0.89 -4.83 14.60
N HIS A 165 -0.51 -4.06 13.57
CA HIS A 165 0.76 -3.37 13.46
C HIS A 165 0.52 -1.86 13.32
N LEU A 166 0.44 -1.14 14.44
CA LEU A 166 0.08 0.28 14.45
C LEU A 166 1.21 1.22 14.04
N GLY A 167 2.49 0.76 14.06
CA GLY A 167 3.62 1.65 13.82
C GLY A 167 3.57 2.88 14.74
N LYS A 168 3.56 4.08 14.17
CA LYS A 168 3.43 5.36 14.91
C LYS A 168 1.99 5.75 15.26
N LEU A 169 0.99 5.01 14.78
CA LEU A 169 -0.41 5.31 15.06
C LEU A 169 -0.72 5.04 16.53
N GLU A 170 -1.45 5.94 17.17
CA GLU A 170 -1.91 5.81 18.54
C GLU A 170 -3.13 4.87 18.63
N TRP A 171 -3.91 4.79 17.58
CA TRP A 171 -5.07 3.93 17.50
C TRP A 171 -5.43 3.56 16.06
N ALA A 172 -6.16 2.46 15.89
CA ALA A 172 -6.84 2.10 14.65
C ALA A 172 -8.19 1.48 14.95
N LYS A 173 -9.20 1.80 14.14
CA LYS A 173 -10.53 1.24 14.24
C LYS A 173 -11.09 0.98 12.87
N GLY A 174 -11.75 -0.15 12.70
CA GLY A 174 -12.37 -0.48 11.43
C GLY A 174 -13.30 -1.68 11.49
N THR A 175 -13.89 -1.94 10.34
CA THR A 175 -14.76 -3.08 10.09
C THR A 175 -14.23 -3.91 8.94
N TYR A 176 -14.41 -5.22 9.00
CA TYR A 176 -14.00 -6.14 7.95
C TYR A 176 -15.18 -7.04 7.57
N PRO A 177 -15.70 -6.95 6.34
CA PRO A 177 -16.81 -7.78 5.88
C PRO A 177 -16.34 -9.22 5.63
N THR A 178 -17.11 -10.18 6.13
CA THR A 178 -16.88 -11.60 5.88
C THR A 178 -18.18 -12.26 5.42
N PRO A 179 -18.14 -13.46 4.84
CA PRO A 179 -19.35 -14.22 4.51
C PRO A 179 -20.24 -14.54 5.72
N TRP A 180 -19.72 -14.39 6.92
CA TRP A 180 -20.43 -14.70 8.18
C TRP A 180 -20.97 -13.45 8.88
N GLY A 181 -20.70 -12.28 8.36
CA GLY A 181 -21.03 -10.97 8.92
C GLY A 181 -19.80 -10.08 9.08
N VAL A 182 -19.99 -8.93 9.71
CA VAL A 182 -18.95 -7.90 9.86
C VAL A 182 -18.16 -8.12 11.15
N ILE A 183 -16.84 -8.17 11.02
CA ILE A 183 -15.91 -8.10 12.14
C ILE A 183 -15.67 -6.62 12.46
N GLU A 184 -15.75 -6.24 13.74
CA GLU A 184 -15.41 -4.89 14.18
C GLU A 184 -14.19 -4.99 15.10
N VAL A 185 -13.16 -4.16 14.86
CA VAL A 185 -11.97 -4.09 15.71
C VAL A 185 -11.65 -2.65 16.07
N SER A 186 -11.08 -2.49 17.27
CA SER A 186 -10.52 -1.22 17.72
C SER A 186 -9.26 -1.51 18.50
N HIS A 187 -8.17 -0.89 18.11
CA HIS A 187 -6.86 -0.97 18.72
C HIS A 187 -6.48 0.38 19.30
N GLU A 188 -5.88 0.40 20.46
CA GLU A 188 -5.39 1.60 21.13
C GLU A 188 -4.03 1.30 21.77
N LYS A 189 -3.02 2.11 21.46
CA LYS A 189 -1.70 2.02 22.07
C LYS A 189 -1.74 2.63 23.47
N LYS A 190 -1.33 1.88 24.46
CA LYS A 190 -1.24 2.34 25.84
C LYS A 190 0.09 3.04 26.11
N ALA A 191 0.18 3.75 27.23
CA ALA A 191 1.41 4.45 27.63
C ALA A 191 2.62 3.51 27.81
N ASP A 192 2.40 2.24 28.10
CA ASP A 192 3.45 1.20 28.17
C ASP A 192 3.83 0.59 26.83
N GLY A 193 3.28 1.13 25.71
CA GLY A 193 3.52 0.66 24.35
C GLY A 193 2.70 -0.56 23.93
N LYS A 194 1.96 -1.20 24.84
CA LYS A 194 1.09 -2.33 24.49
C LYS A 194 -0.16 -1.88 23.76
N ILE A 195 -0.63 -2.75 22.86
CA ILE A 195 -1.86 -2.53 22.12
C ILE A 195 -3.03 -3.17 22.86
N ALA A 196 -4.00 -2.36 23.25
CA ALA A 196 -5.29 -2.84 23.75
C ALA A 196 -6.23 -3.04 22.55
N THR A 197 -6.74 -4.25 22.39
CA THR A 197 -7.63 -4.64 21.29
C THR A 197 -9.02 -4.95 21.83
N LYS A 198 -10.04 -4.38 21.19
CA LYS A 198 -11.45 -4.74 21.34
C LYS A 198 -11.95 -5.33 20.04
N VAL A 199 -12.61 -6.48 20.11
CA VAL A 199 -13.10 -7.22 18.95
C VAL A 199 -14.56 -7.56 19.13
N LYS A 200 -15.35 -7.38 18.07
CA LYS A 200 -16.71 -7.90 17.97
C LYS A 200 -16.80 -8.82 16.77
N LEU A 201 -17.11 -10.07 17.00
CA LEU A 201 -17.16 -11.12 15.97
C LEU A 201 -18.60 -11.50 15.64
N PRO A 202 -18.86 -11.86 14.35
CA PRO A 202 -20.10 -12.52 13.97
C PRO A 202 -20.30 -13.87 14.68
N LYS A 203 -21.56 -14.30 14.80
CA LYS A 203 -21.89 -15.58 15.45
C LYS A 203 -21.16 -16.76 14.78
N GLY A 204 -20.43 -17.52 15.62
CA GLY A 204 -19.72 -18.72 15.20
C GLY A 204 -18.33 -18.48 14.60
N VAL A 205 -17.88 -17.22 14.44
CA VAL A 205 -16.50 -16.90 14.11
C VAL A 205 -15.63 -17.03 15.36
N LYS A 206 -14.44 -17.60 15.18
CA LYS A 206 -13.47 -17.85 16.26
C LYS A 206 -12.16 -17.14 15.96
N GLN A 207 -11.67 -16.39 16.93
CA GLN A 207 -10.31 -15.89 16.90
C GLN A 207 -9.37 -16.96 17.46
N ILE A 208 -8.23 -17.18 16.77
CA ILE A 208 -7.19 -18.14 17.17
C ILE A 208 -5.87 -17.41 17.36
#